data_c89c9af449d411df1d3bf064746238a3
#
_entry.id   c89c9af449d411df1d3bf064746238a3
#
_cell.length_a   1.000
_cell.length_b   1.000
_cell.length_c   1.000
_cell.angle_alpha   90.00
_cell.angle_beta   90.00
_cell.angle_gamma   90.00
#
_symmetry.space_group_name_H-M   'P 1'
#
loop_
_entity.id
_entity.type
_entity.pdbx_description
1 polymer ?
#
loop_
_entity_poly.entity_id
_entity_poly.type
_entity_poly.pdbx_seq_one_letter_code
_entity_poly.pdbx_strand_id
1 'polypeptide(L)'
;MRPDTLTAEPDRFSDAAWDLLLASQEQARRWRHNEMDVEHLLPVLFSDARYASWIDPLPLDPEALLDQLDDFCADQPTGSGRELYIGEALEALLDGAERRRAVAGAQLIDVPQILLALLEDPRLGRPLLVAQGLSEDLLLRQQRH
;
A
#
# COMPACT_ATOMS: atom_id res chain seq x y z
N MET A 1 -15.39 12.31 4.96
CA MET A 1 -14.10 12.23 4.26
C MET A 1 -14.17 13.04 2.99
N ARG A 2 -13.15 13.80 2.69
CA ARG A 2 -13.16 14.61 1.49
C ARG A 2 -12.84 13.78 0.26
N PRO A 3 -13.59 13.95 -0.85
CA PRO A 3 -13.27 13.22 -2.08
C PRO A 3 -11.95 13.71 -2.67
N ASP A 4 -11.27 12.82 -3.37
CA ASP A 4 -10.03 13.01 -4.10
C ASP A 4 -8.88 13.62 -3.30
N THR A 5 -8.97 13.68 -1.97
CA THR A 5 -7.89 14.14 -1.12
C THR A 5 -7.55 13.09 -0.08
N LEU A 6 -6.27 12.96 0.19
CA LEU A 6 -5.81 12.15 1.30
C LEU A 6 -6.06 12.93 2.58
N THR A 7 -6.71 12.31 3.54
CA THR A 7 -6.97 12.95 4.82
C THR A 7 -5.74 12.98 5.71
N ALA A 8 -4.72 12.19 5.35
CA ALA A 8 -3.48 12.14 6.10
C ALA A 8 -2.66 13.42 5.87
N GLU A 9 -1.91 13.78 6.87
CA GLU A 9 -1.04 14.96 6.80
C GLU A 9 0.28 14.57 6.13
N PRO A 10 0.71 15.29 5.08
CA PRO A 10 1.94 14.92 4.34
C PRO A 10 3.20 14.85 5.22
N ASP A 11 3.29 15.71 6.22
CA ASP A 11 4.47 15.79 7.08
C ASP A 11 4.57 14.64 8.09
N ARG A 12 3.58 13.75 8.14
CA ARG A 12 3.66 12.51 8.93
C ARG A 12 4.36 11.38 8.18
N PHE A 13 4.60 11.55 6.88
CA PHE A 13 5.12 10.51 5.99
C PHE A 13 6.49 10.92 5.44
N SER A 14 7.34 9.92 5.18
CA SER A 14 8.54 10.13 4.38
C SER A 14 8.14 10.53 2.96
N ASP A 15 9.06 11.11 2.21
CA ASP A 15 8.79 11.47 0.82
C ASP A 15 8.38 10.24 0.00
N ALA A 16 9.08 9.12 0.19
CA ALA A 16 8.77 7.89 -0.53
C ALA A 16 7.38 7.37 -0.20
N ALA A 17 7.00 7.39 1.08
CA ALA A 17 5.67 6.92 1.50
C ALA A 17 4.56 7.85 0.99
N TRP A 18 4.79 9.16 1.05
CA TRP A 18 3.80 10.11 0.54
C TRP A 18 3.61 9.98 -0.97
N ASP A 19 4.72 9.84 -1.72
CA ASP A 19 4.67 9.61 -3.16
C ASP A 19 3.93 8.33 -3.51
N LEU A 20 4.08 7.29 -2.68
CA LEU A 20 3.34 6.04 -2.86
C LEU A 20 1.83 6.28 -2.77
N LEU A 21 1.39 7.06 -1.78
CA LEU A 21 -0.02 7.38 -1.64
C LEU A 21 -0.55 8.19 -2.81
N LEU A 22 0.23 9.17 -3.27
CA LEU A 22 -0.16 9.99 -4.42
C LEU A 22 -0.27 9.15 -5.70
N ALA A 23 0.69 8.26 -5.94
CA ALA A 23 0.66 7.39 -7.11
C ALA A 23 -0.51 6.40 -7.04
N SER A 24 -0.83 5.93 -5.84
CA SER A 24 -1.99 5.06 -5.62
C SER A 24 -3.30 5.77 -5.95
N GLN A 25 -3.39 7.05 -5.63
CA GLN A 25 -4.56 7.87 -5.98
C GLN A 25 -4.74 7.94 -7.50
N GLU A 26 -3.65 8.08 -8.25
CA GLU A 26 -3.71 8.07 -9.71
C GLU A 26 -4.13 6.71 -10.25
N GLN A 27 -3.71 5.62 -9.62
CA GLN A 27 -4.16 4.28 -10.01
C GLN A 27 -5.67 4.15 -9.86
N ALA A 28 -6.22 4.61 -8.74
CA ALA A 28 -7.66 4.56 -8.51
C ALA A 28 -8.42 5.34 -9.59
N ARG A 29 -7.90 6.50 -9.98
CA ARG A 29 -8.50 7.32 -11.04
C ARG A 29 -8.46 6.65 -12.40
N ARG A 30 -7.37 5.98 -12.73
CA ARG A 30 -7.25 5.24 -14.00
C ARG A 30 -8.28 4.13 -14.11
N TRP A 31 -8.55 3.45 -13.01
CA TRP A 31 -9.56 2.41 -12.96
C TRP A 31 -10.98 2.96 -12.87
N ARG A 32 -11.12 4.27 -12.65
CA ARG A 32 -12.41 4.94 -12.40
C ARG A 32 -13.12 4.38 -11.18
N HIS A 33 -12.36 4.04 -10.17
CA HIS A 33 -12.91 3.61 -8.89
C HIS A 33 -13.25 4.83 -8.04
N ASN A 34 -14.32 4.74 -7.26
CA ASN A 34 -14.70 5.81 -6.33
C ASN A 34 -13.93 5.72 -5.02
N GLU A 35 -13.29 4.61 -4.76
CA GLU A 35 -12.49 4.43 -3.55
C GLU A 35 -11.04 4.10 -3.90
N MET A 36 -10.12 4.79 -3.24
CA MET A 36 -8.71 4.44 -3.24
C MET A 36 -8.49 3.47 -2.10
N ASP A 37 -7.97 2.29 -2.39
CA ASP A 37 -7.77 1.28 -1.38
C ASP A 37 -6.47 0.52 -1.61
N VAL A 38 -6.25 -0.55 -0.86
CA VAL A 38 -5.00 -1.33 -0.88
C VAL A 38 -4.67 -1.83 -2.28
N GLU A 39 -5.68 -2.19 -3.08
CA GLU A 39 -5.47 -2.66 -4.46
C GLU A 39 -4.83 -1.61 -5.38
N HIS A 40 -4.84 -0.35 -5.01
CA HIS A 40 -4.19 0.70 -5.78
C HIS A 40 -2.76 0.96 -5.32
N LEU A 41 -2.46 0.59 -4.08
CA LEU A 41 -1.15 0.81 -3.48
C LEU A 41 -0.16 -0.29 -3.86
N LEU A 42 -0.60 -1.53 -3.84
CA LEU A 42 0.26 -2.68 -4.14
C LEU A 42 0.88 -2.63 -5.53
N PRO A 43 0.13 -2.30 -6.60
CA PRO A 43 0.75 -2.24 -7.94
C PRO A 43 1.88 -1.22 -8.03
N VAL A 44 1.77 -0.10 -7.35
CA VAL A 44 2.83 0.92 -7.35
C VAL A 44 4.09 0.36 -6.70
N LEU A 45 3.94 -0.31 -5.56
CA LEU A 45 5.08 -0.91 -4.86
C LEU A 45 5.84 -1.91 -5.73
N PHE A 46 5.11 -2.71 -6.52
CA PHE A 46 5.73 -3.80 -7.28
C PHE A 46 6.21 -3.37 -8.67
N SER A 47 5.77 -2.22 -9.18
CA SER A 47 6.13 -1.80 -10.54
C SER A 47 7.01 -0.56 -10.59
N ASP A 48 6.98 0.30 -9.58
CA ASP A 48 7.74 1.55 -9.58
C ASP A 48 9.15 1.31 -9.06
N ALA A 49 10.14 1.67 -9.87
CA ALA A 49 11.56 1.45 -9.54
C ALA A 49 11.99 2.13 -8.24
N ARG A 50 11.29 3.17 -7.81
CA ARG A 50 11.60 3.85 -6.54
C ARG A 50 11.53 2.92 -5.33
N TYR A 51 10.71 1.87 -5.42
CA TYR A 51 10.49 0.96 -4.30
C TYR A 51 11.27 -0.33 -4.43
N ALA A 52 12.08 -0.47 -5.48
CA ALA A 52 12.81 -1.72 -5.74
C ALA A 52 13.73 -2.12 -4.58
N SER A 53 14.37 -1.16 -3.93
CA SER A 53 15.28 -1.48 -2.82
C SER A 53 14.57 -2.15 -1.64
N TRP A 54 13.27 -1.88 -1.45
CA TRP A 54 12.49 -2.52 -0.40
C TRP A 54 11.88 -3.84 -0.86
N ILE A 55 11.56 -3.97 -2.15
CA ILE A 55 10.83 -5.12 -2.69
C ILE A 55 11.76 -6.25 -3.16
N ASP A 56 12.86 -5.91 -3.83
CA ASP A 56 13.74 -6.90 -4.44
C ASP A 56 14.27 -7.95 -3.45
N PRO A 57 14.62 -7.61 -2.19
CA PRO A 57 15.08 -8.62 -1.24
C PRO A 57 14.01 -9.58 -0.75
N LEU A 58 12.74 -9.30 -1.04
CA LEU A 58 11.62 -10.10 -0.53
C LEU A 58 11.31 -11.27 -1.45
N PRO A 59 10.76 -12.38 -0.92
CA PRO A 59 10.43 -13.56 -1.72
C PRO A 59 9.12 -13.37 -2.49
N LEU A 60 9.06 -12.31 -3.31
CA LEU A 60 7.86 -11.95 -4.05
C LEU A 60 8.10 -12.09 -5.54
N ASP A 61 7.04 -12.47 -6.27
CA ASP A 61 7.02 -12.49 -7.73
C ASP A 61 6.16 -11.31 -8.19
N PRO A 62 6.77 -10.15 -8.52
CA PRO A 62 5.98 -8.97 -8.88
C PRO A 62 5.07 -9.17 -10.08
N GLU A 63 5.51 -9.92 -11.10
CA GLU A 63 4.67 -10.17 -12.28
C GLU A 63 3.39 -10.90 -11.92
N ALA A 64 3.52 -11.98 -11.15
CA ALA A 64 2.35 -12.75 -10.72
C ALA A 64 1.41 -11.93 -9.85
N LEU A 65 2.00 -11.12 -8.96
CA LEU A 65 1.21 -10.25 -8.08
C LEU A 65 0.48 -9.17 -8.87
N LEU A 66 1.15 -8.57 -9.85
CA LEU A 66 0.52 -7.55 -10.70
C LEU A 66 -0.63 -8.11 -11.51
N ASP A 67 -0.51 -9.34 -12.04
CA ASP A 67 -1.59 -9.99 -12.76
C ASP A 67 -2.79 -10.21 -11.85
N GLN A 68 -2.58 -10.70 -10.64
CA GLN A 68 -3.65 -10.90 -9.67
C GLN A 68 -4.32 -9.60 -9.28
N LEU A 69 -3.53 -8.53 -9.12
CA LEU A 69 -4.06 -7.22 -8.77
C LEU A 69 -4.86 -6.59 -9.91
N ASP A 70 -4.43 -6.79 -11.16
CA ASP A 70 -5.21 -6.34 -12.31
C ASP A 70 -6.57 -7.01 -12.34
N ASP A 71 -6.62 -8.33 -12.12
CA ASP A 71 -7.88 -9.06 -12.06
C ASP A 71 -8.76 -8.55 -10.93
N PHE A 72 -8.16 -8.32 -9.77
CA PHE A 72 -8.90 -7.81 -8.61
C PHE A 72 -9.49 -6.42 -8.90
N CYS A 73 -8.69 -5.52 -9.46
CA CYS A 73 -9.14 -4.17 -9.78
C CYS A 73 -10.23 -4.18 -10.85
N ALA A 74 -10.11 -5.05 -11.83
CA ALA A 74 -11.11 -5.16 -12.89
C ALA A 74 -12.49 -5.59 -12.37
N ASP A 75 -12.50 -6.33 -11.25
CA ASP A 75 -13.75 -6.79 -10.63
C ASP A 75 -14.39 -5.76 -9.72
N GLN A 76 -13.70 -4.67 -9.39
CA GLN A 76 -14.24 -3.66 -8.50
C GLN A 76 -15.24 -2.75 -9.23
N PRO A 77 -16.26 -2.23 -8.51
CA PRO A 77 -17.23 -1.33 -9.13
C PRO A 77 -16.57 -0.06 -9.63
N THR A 78 -16.98 0.37 -10.83
CA THR A 78 -16.55 1.68 -11.36
C THR A 78 -17.58 2.73 -11.03
N GLY A 79 -17.13 3.98 -10.98
CA GLY A 79 -17.98 5.11 -10.68
C GLY A 79 -17.81 6.23 -11.67
N SER A 80 -18.21 7.43 -11.27
CA SER A 80 -18.12 8.61 -12.12
C SER A 80 -16.67 9.08 -12.32
N GLY A 81 -15.77 8.70 -11.41
CA GLY A 81 -14.39 9.18 -11.41
C GLY A 81 -14.23 10.61 -10.90
N ARG A 82 -15.32 11.24 -10.51
CA ARG A 82 -15.28 12.63 -10.02
C ARG A 82 -14.87 12.74 -8.57
N GLU A 83 -15.30 11.78 -7.77
CA GLU A 83 -15.02 11.77 -6.33
C GLU A 83 -14.24 10.53 -5.98
N LEU A 84 -13.26 10.70 -5.12
CA LEU A 84 -12.42 9.61 -4.68
C LEU A 84 -12.36 9.63 -3.16
N TYR A 85 -12.80 8.53 -2.56
CA TYR A 85 -12.80 8.36 -1.11
C TYR A 85 -11.75 7.33 -0.72
N ILE A 86 -11.31 7.41 0.53
CA ILE A 86 -10.38 6.41 1.04
C ILE A 86 -11.18 5.22 1.56
N GLY A 87 -10.83 4.01 1.09
CA GLY A 87 -11.49 2.79 1.51
C GLY A 87 -11.15 2.38 2.93
N GLU A 88 -11.99 1.55 3.52
CA GLU A 88 -11.83 1.12 4.90
C GLU A 88 -10.52 0.38 5.15
N ALA A 89 -10.12 -0.49 4.21
CA ALA A 89 -8.90 -1.26 4.36
C ALA A 89 -7.67 -0.35 4.35
N LEU A 90 -7.66 0.68 3.48
CA LEU A 90 -6.56 1.63 3.45
C LEU A 90 -6.52 2.48 4.71
N GLU A 91 -7.68 2.91 5.24
CA GLU A 91 -7.70 3.61 6.52
C GLU A 91 -7.09 2.77 7.64
N ALA A 92 -7.49 1.51 7.72
CA ALA A 92 -6.95 0.58 8.71
C ALA A 92 -5.45 0.37 8.53
N LEU A 93 -5.00 0.29 7.26
CA LEU A 93 -3.58 0.16 6.94
C LEU A 93 -2.78 1.36 7.42
N LEU A 94 -3.27 2.56 7.18
CA LEU A 94 -2.58 3.78 7.62
C LEU A 94 -2.51 3.86 9.14
N ASP A 95 -3.58 3.46 9.84
CA ASP A 95 -3.56 3.38 11.31
C ASP A 95 -2.54 2.34 11.79
N GLY A 96 -2.46 1.20 11.10
CA GLY A 96 -1.47 0.17 11.39
C GLY A 96 -0.05 0.64 11.18
N ALA A 97 0.19 1.37 10.08
CA ALA A 97 1.50 1.95 9.79
C ALA A 97 1.91 2.96 10.87
N GLU A 98 0.97 3.74 11.38
CA GLU A 98 1.24 4.67 12.47
C GLU A 98 1.63 3.93 13.76
N ARG A 99 0.95 2.83 14.07
CA ARG A 99 1.33 2.00 15.22
C ARG A 99 2.73 1.43 15.07
N ARG A 100 3.07 0.97 13.85
CA ARG A 100 4.41 0.44 13.57
C ARG A 100 5.47 1.53 13.67
N ARG A 101 5.16 2.75 13.21
CA ARG A 101 6.05 3.89 13.36
C ARG A 101 6.36 4.16 14.84
N ALA A 102 5.32 4.18 15.68
CA ALA A 102 5.47 4.45 17.10
C ALA A 102 6.32 3.38 17.78
N VAL A 103 6.08 2.11 17.48
CA VAL A 103 6.85 0.99 18.03
C VAL A 103 8.33 1.09 17.63
N ALA A 104 8.59 1.46 16.37
CA ALA A 104 9.95 1.59 15.87
C ALA A 104 10.67 2.84 16.38
N GLY A 105 9.93 3.78 16.96
CA GLY A 105 10.50 5.06 17.39
C GLY A 105 10.91 5.97 16.24
N ALA A 106 10.34 5.75 15.05
CA ALA A 106 10.66 6.56 13.87
C ALA A 106 9.87 7.87 13.91
N GLN A 107 10.43 8.91 13.29
CA GLN A 107 9.77 10.21 13.22
C GLN A 107 8.65 10.24 12.20
N LEU A 108 8.82 9.49 11.11
CA LEU A 108 7.88 9.49 9.99
C LEU A 108 7.45 8.08 9.65
N ILE A 109 6.25 7.95 9.08
CA ILE A 109 5.81 6.70 8.47
C ILE A 109 6.55 6.55 7.15
N ASP A 110 7.30 5.46 7.01
CA ASP A 110 8.06 5.17 5.81
C ASP A 110 7.56 3.84 5.20
N VAL A 111 8.11 3.49 4.05
CA VAL A 111 7.71 2.28 3.32
C VAL A 111 7.80 1.01 4.20
N PRO A 112 8.83 0.82 5.04
CA PRO A 112 8.86 -0.37 5.91
C PRO A 112 7.62 -0.53 6.80
N GLN A 113 7.11 0.55 7.38
CA GLN A 113 5.92 0.49 8.22
C GLN A 113 4.68 0.16 7.41
N ILE A 114 4.62 0.66 6.17
CA ILE A 114 3.51 0.35 5.26
C ILE A 114 3.54 -1.13 4.87
N LEU A 115 4.72 -1.68 4.58
CA LEU A 115 4.84 -3.11 4.26
C LEU A 115 4.38 -3.99 5.42
N LEU A 116 4.75 -3.64 6.65
CA LEU A 116 4.30 -4.36 7.84
C LEU A 116 2.78 -4.28 7.99
N ALA A 117 2.20 -3.11 7.76
CA ALA A 117 0.75 -2.91 7.83
C ALA A 117 0.01 -3.69 6.74
N LEU A 118 0.62 -3.83 5.55
CA LEU A 118 0.04 -4.63 4.46
C LEU A 118 -0.12 -6.10 4.86
N LEU A 119 0.81 -6.64 5.64
CA LEU A 119 0.70 -8.01 6.14
C LEU A 119 -0.45 -8.18 7.14
N GLU A 120 -0.94 -7.10 7.71
CA GLU A 120 -2.07 -7.13 8.62
C GLU A 120 -3.41 -6.96 7.93
N ASP A 121 -3.40 -6.58 6.65
CA ASP A 121 -4.64 -6.36 5.90
C ASP A 121 -5.28 -7.70 5.51
N PRO A 122 -6.42 -8.08 6.14
CA PRO A 122 -7.03 -9.38 5.89
C PRO A 122 -7.76 -9.47 4.55
N ARG A 123 -8.05 -8.33 3.93
CA ARG A 123 -8.84 -8.29 2.69
C ARG A 123 -7.99 -8.66 1.48
N LEU A 124 -6.79 -8.11 1.37
CA LEU A 124 -5.99 -8.28 0.16
C LEU A 124 -4.50 -8.47 0.45
N GLY A 125 -3.89 -7.57 1.24
CA GLY A 125 -2.45 -7.58 1.44
C GLY A 125 -1.94 -8.88 2.05
N ARG A 126 -2.53 -9.31 3.15
CA ARG A 126 -2.11 -10.51 3.85
C ARG A 126 -2.23 -11.77 2.98
N PRO A 127 -3.41 -12.04 2.38
CA PRO A 127 -3.53 -13.26 1.57
C PRO A 127 -2.54 -13.29 0.40
N LEU A 128 -2.34 -12.17 -0.29
CA LEU A 128 -1.43 -12.12 -1.43
C LEU A 128 0.03 -12.30 -1.01
N LEU A 129 0.46 -11.59 0.01
CA LEU A 129 1.88 -11.56 0.39
C LEU A 129 2.30 -12.81 1.14
N VAL A 130 1.44 -13.33 2.03
CA VAL A 130 1.74 -14.55 2.76
C VAL A 130 1.80 -15.74 1.80
N ALA A 131 0.93 -15.79 0.78
CA ALA A 131 0.97 -16.85 -0.23
C ALA A 131 2.30 -16.88 -0.99
N GLN A 132 3.00 -15.74 -1.08
CA GLN A 132 4.31 -15.65 -1.72
C GLN A 132 5.46 -15.96 -0.75
N GLY A 133 5.17 -16.19 0.52
CA GLY A 133 6.17 -16.53 1.51
C GLY A 133 6.65 -15.37 2.37
N LEU A 134 6.04 -14.20 2.24
CA LEU A 134 6.42 -13.05 3.05
C LEU A 134 5.88 -13.20 4.47
N SER A 135 6.69 -12.81 5.46
CA SER A 135 6.31 -12.85 6.86
C SER A 135 6.78 -11.58 7.56
N GLU A 136 6.19 -11.31 8.71
CA GLU A 136 6.61 -10.19 9.55
C GLU A 136 8.08 -10.34 9.97
N ASP A 137 8.48 -11.54 10.38
CA ASP A 137 9.87 -11.80 10.78
C ASP A 137 10.84 -11.46 9.66
N LEU A 138 10.51 -11.84 8.44
CA LEU A 138 11.37 -11.58 7.29
C LEU A 138 11.49 -10.08 7.04
N LEU A 139 10.38 -9.34 7.08
CA LEU A 139 10.39 -7.90 6.92
C LEU A 139 11.20 -7.21 8.02
N LEU A 140 11.02 -7.63 9.27
CA LEU A 140 11.75 -7.04 10.39
C LEU A 140 13.25 -7.29 10.27
N ARG A 141 13.65 -8.47 9.79
CA ARG A 141 15.06 -8.77 9.56
C ARG A 141 15.65 -7.91 8.47
N GLN A 142 14.91 -7.68 7.39
CA GLN A 142 15.36 -6.81 6.31
C GLN A 142 15.55 -5.37 6.77
N GLN A 143 14.72 -4.92 7.67
CA GLN A 143 14.76 -3.54 8.16
C GLN A 143 15.90 -3.29 9.14
N ARG A 144 16.54 -4.34 9.65
CA ARG A 144 17.67 -4.21 10.58
C ARG A 144 19.01 -4.03 9.87
N HIS A 145 19.05 -4.15 8.57
CA HIS A 145 20.29 -4.03 7.79
C HIS A 145 20.48 -2.68 7.16
#